data_c919d2156642d2df975fe67c36dd4558
#
_entry.id   c919d2156642d2df975fe67c36dd4558
#
_cell.length_a   1.000
_cell.length_b   1.000
_cell.length_c   1.000
_cell.angle_alpha   90.00
_cell.angle_beta   90.00
_cell.angle_gamma   90.00
#
_symmetry.space_group_name_H-M   'P 1'
#
loop_
_entity.id
_entity.type
_entity.pdbx_description
1 polymer ?
#
loop_
_entity_poly.entity_id
_entity_poly.type
_entity_poly.pdbx_seq_one_letter_code
_entity_poly.pdbx_strand_id
1 'polypeptide(L)'
;MLSRLIATLLLFLLASGSSHAQKKKRNKKDVEPVTQTLEVLPDPPPAVKVESTRLIFLVSLLSAKGLLSQQAKDALAALRRQAHGATLVKLRVFVAGRGDARRISAIVSEQFTEWRLPLPALSILQIGALPLEGAQVQIEAIAEDRKPINLNGVAWLPGKLVTKPFGESGGVNAVQPLLLESLAALTGDLLALTCFVSSLDNAIDLDRAMAAKFPSAARTLLQAQRATGSGLARCEGVVRRVIGEADRLVLTGTIIGFGTEEKDIQLVASRLTRLLEANNAVLLERKGYGVSRSLENRLGSICVVEGVGSNEATFALEAIGLQKF
;
A
#
# COMPACT_ATOMS: atom_id res chain seq x y z
N MET A 1 47.35 38.55 37.39
CA MET A 1 47.24 38.77 38.85
C MET A 1 46.39 37.65 39.38
N LEU A 2 47.04 36.74 39.95
CA LEU A 2 47.13 36.35 41.36
C LEU A 2 45.76 35.93 41.92
N SER A 3 45.53 34.76 42.39
CA SER A 3 46.26 33.88 43.23
C SER A 3 45.33 33.29 44.30
N ARG A 4 45.44 31.98 44.49
CA ARG A 4 45.46 31.16 45.73
C ARG A 4 44.10 30.61 46.19
N LEU A 5 43.93 29.29 46.11
CA LEU A 5 44.41 28.25 47.04
C LEU A 5 43.91 28.46 48.47
N ILE A 6 43.17 27.47 49.02
CA ILE A 6 43.59 26.67 50.18
C ILE A 6 42.57 25.54 50.43
N ALA A 7 43.10 24.35 50.51
CA ALA A 7 42.50 23.15 51.02
C ALA A 7 42.45 23.16 52.54
N THR A 8 41.47 22.54 53.16
CA THR A 8 41.61 22.08 54.57
C THR A 8 40.84 20.78 54.77
N LEU A 9 41.58 19.77 54.99
CA LEU A 9 41.33 18.45 55.55
C LEU A 9 41.10 18.57 57.05
N LEU A 10 40.09 17.91 57.63
CA LEU A 10 40.18 17.34 58.97
C LEU A 10 39.22 16.20 59.24
N LEU A 11 39.80 15.13 59.64
CA LEU A 11 39.33 13.87 60.22
C LEU A 11 38.63 14.03 61.58
N PHE A 12 38.07 12.91 62.02
CA PHE A 12 37.70 12.41 63.38
C PHE A 12 36.17 12.50 63.64
N LEU A 13 35.50 11.50 64.20
CA LEU A 13 35.78 10.33 65.04
C LEU A 13 34.65 9.33 65.00
N LEU A 14 34.95 8.07 65.24
CA LEU A 14 34.11 6.93 65.53
C LEU A 14 33.17 7.14 66.72
N ALA A 15 31.90 6.78 66.58
CA ALA A 15 31.10 6.41 67.72
C ALA A 15 30.27 5.18 67.41
N SER A 16 30.62 4.10 68.04
CA SER A 16 29.94 2.82 68.06
C SER A 16 28.58 2.93 68.69
N GLY A 17 27.53 2.64 67.92
CA GLY A 17 26.17 2.52 68.44
C GLY A 17 25.54 1.25 67.90
N SER A 18 25.62 0.17 68.72
CA SER A 18 24.88 -1.09 68.48
C SER A 18 23.42 -0.87 68.65
N SER A 19 22.67 -0.82 67.58
CA SER A 19 21.21 -0.90 67.65
C SER A 19 20.74 -2.19 66.93
N HIS A 20 20.11 -3.03 67.72
CA HIS A 20 19.42 -4.24 67.30
C HIS A 20 18.37 -3.89 66.24
N ALA A 21 18.64 -4.22 64.96
CA ALA A 21 17.66 -4.17 63.90
C ALA A 21 16.84 -5.47 63.91
N GLN A 22 15.64 -5.38 64.42
CA GLN A 22 14.61 -6.41 64.21
C GLN A 22 14.42 -6.66 62.72
N LYS A 23 14.80 -7.88 62.29
CA LYS A 23 14.48 -8.40 60.94
C LYS A 23 12.97 -8.58 60.82
N LYS A 24 12.28 -7.56 60.30
CA LYS A 24 10.94 -7.68 59.80
C LYS A 24 10.97 -8.52 58.52
N LYS A 25 10.63 -9.81 58.61
CA LYS A 25 10.39 -10.67 57.43
C LYS A 25 9.32 -10.01 56.58
N ARG A 26 9.74 -9.30 55.51
CA ARG A 26 8.86 -8.95 54.43
C ARG A 26 8.57 -10.25 53.66
N ASN A 27 7.33 -10.73 53.77
CA ASN A 27 6.79 -11.69 52.83
C ASN A 27 6.94 -11.10 51.44
N LYS A 28 7.94 -11.54 50.70
CA LYS A 28 7.93 -11.44 49.25
C LYS A 28 6.74 -12.29 48.80
N LYS A 29 5.61 -11.65 48.53
CA LYS A 29 4.63 -12.23 47.62
C LYS A 29 5.40 -12.44 46.32
N ASP A 30 5.58 -13.68 45.92
CA ASP A 30 6.01 -14.04 44.57
C ASP A 30 4.99 -13.41 43.62
N VAL A 31 5.34 -12.24 43.07
CA VAL A 31 4.63 -11.68 41.95
C VAL A 31 5.01 -12.62 40.81
N GLU A 32 4.10 -13.53 40.45
CA GLU A 32 4.21 -14.30 39.23
C GLU A 32 4.58 -13.32 38.10
N PRO A 33 5.58 -13.63 37.26
CA PRO A 33 5.89 -12.77 36.14
C PRO A 33 4.61 -12.68 35.30
N VAL A 34 4.06 -11.48 35.20
CA VAL A 34 2.95 -11.20 34.30
C VAL A 34 3.46 -11.58 32.91
N THR A 35 3.07 -12.76 32.44
CA THR A 35 3.31 -13.18 31.07
C THR A 35 2.63 -12.13 30.22
N GLN A 36 3.42 -11.26 29.58
CA GLN A 36 2.89 -10.30 28.62
C GLN A 36 2.29 -11.13 27.50
N THR A 37 0.99 -11.28 27.51
CA THR A 37 0.26 -11.84 26.38
C THR A 37 0.43 -10.82 25.27
N LEU A 38 1.28 -11.13 24.28
CA LEU A 38 1.37 -10.34 23.07
C LEU A 38 -0.03 -10.33 22.45
N GLU A 39 -0.65 -9.17 22.42
CA GLU A 39 -1.93 -9.00 21.75
C GLU A 39 -1.69 -9.28 20.25
N VAL A 40 -2.33 -10.34 19.76
CA VAL A 40 -2.23 -10.69 18.34
C VAL A 40 -3.10 -9.71 17.58
N LEU A 41 -2.45 -8.87 16.78
CA LEU A 41 -3.17 -7.94 15.91
C LEU A 41 -3.99 -8.71 14.87
N PRO A 42 -5.22 -8.25 14.56
CA PRO A 42 -6.04 -8.88 13.55
C PRO A 42 -5.42 -8.68 12.15
N ASP A 43 -5.52 -9.70 11.31
CA ASP A 43 -5.10 -9.62 9.92
C ASP A 43 -6.12 -8.86 9.06
N PRO A 44 -5.66 -8.10 8.03
CA PRO A 44 -6.56 -7.53 7.03
C PRO A 44 -7.44 -8.60 6.38
N PRO A 45 -8.75 -8.33 6.19
CA PRO A 45 -9.65 -9.29 5.57
C PRO A 45 -9.22 -9.56 4.11
N PRO A 46 -9.38 -10.79 3.61
CA PRO A 46 -9.03 -11.12 2.23
C PRO A 46 -9.94 -10.44 1.21
N ALA A 47 -11.15 -10.04 1.60
CA ALA A 47 -12.09 -9.31 0.77
C ALA A 47 -13.05 -8.48 1.61
N VAL A 48 -13.60 -7.41 1.00
CA VAL A 48 -14.64 -6.55 1.57
C VAL A 48 -15.77 -6.34 0.56
N LYS A 49 -17.00 -6.20 1.06
CA LYS A 49 -18.20 -5.91 0.25
C LYS A 49 -18.49 -4.42 0.32
N VAL A 50 -18.81 -3.83 -0.83
CA VAL A 50 -19.04 -2.38 -0.97
C VAL A 50 -20.14 -2.08 -1.99
N GLU A 51 -20.71 -0.89 -1.92
CA GLU A 51 -21.66 -0.38 -2.92
C GLU A 51 -20.95 0.52 -3.94
N SER A 52 -21.04 0.21 -5.23
CA SER A 52 -20.33 0.94 -6.29
C SER A 52 -20.71 2.42 -6.36
N THR A 53 -21.94 2.75 -5.95
CA THR A 53 -22.44 4.13 -5.91
C THR A 53 -21.83 5.00 -4.82
N ARG A 54 -21.18 4.39 -3.81
CA ARG A 54 -20.70 5.07 -2.61
C ARG A 54 -19.16 5.20 -2.54
N LEU A 55 -18.46 4.79 -3.60
CA LEU A 55 -17.01 4.72 -3.60
C LEU A 55 -16.34 6.07 -3.83
N ILE A 56 -15.37 6.39 -2.98
CA ILE A 56 -14.44 7.51 -3.07
C ILE A 56 -13.03 6.94 -3.30
N PHE A 57 -12.27 7.58 -4.16
CA PHE A 57 -10.91 7.21 -4.49
C PHE A 57 -9.95 8.28 -3.97
N LEU A 58 -8.98 7.87 -3.19
CA LEU A 58 -8.05 8.74 -2.49
C LEU A 58 -6.62 8.28 -2.72
N VAL A 59 -5.68 9.22 -2.70
CA VAL A 59 -4.24 8.94 -2.77
C VAL A 59 -3.54 9.75 -1.68
N SER A 60 -2.64 9.10 -0.95
CA SER A 60 -1.84 9.77 0.06
C SER A 60 -0.83 10.72 -0.59
N LEU A 61 -0.56 11.84 0.07
CA LEU A 61 0.55 12.69 -0.31
C LEU A 61 1.88 11.96 -0.06
N LEU A 62 2.84 12.20 -0.94
CA LEU A 62 4.20 11.72 -0.77
C LEU A 62 4.91 12.52 0.34
N SER A 63 5.74 11.82 1.11
CA SER A 63 6.60 12.43 2.13
C SER A 63 7.96 11.77 2.08
N ALA A 64 9.03 12.58 2.19
CA ALA A 64 10.39 12.10 2.35
C ALA A 64 10.85 12.13 3.84
N LYS A 65 9.95 12.46 4.77
CA LYS A 65 10.29 12.62 6.18
C LYS A 65 10.17 11.29 6.94
N GLY A 66 11.21 10.94 7.67
CA GLY A 66 11.21 9.76 8.53
C GLY A 66 11.41 8.44 7.78
N LEU A 67 11.33 7.35 8.52
CA LEU A 67 11.46 6.00 7.99
C LEU A 67 10.12 5.49 7.43
N LEU A 68 10.14 4.38 6.72
CA LEU A 68 8.96 3.73 6.13
C LEU A 68 7.75 3.66 7.10
N SER A 69 7.98 3.24 8.34
CA SER A 69 6.91 3.12 9.33
C SER A 69 6.25 4.47 9.65
N GLN A 70 7.04 5.54 9.77
CA GLN A 70 6.52 6.88 10.02
C GLN A 70 5.76 7.39 8.80
N GLN A 71 6.35 7.27 7.60
CA GLN A 71 5.71 7.69 6.36
C GLN A 71 4.39 6.95 6.14
N ALA A 72 4.33 5.63 6.42
CA ALA A 72 3.11 4.83 6.30
C ALA A 72 2.02 5.29 7.31
N LYS A 73 2.38 5.51 8.57
CA LYS A 73 1.44 6.03 9.59
C LYS A 73 0.90 7.41 9.22
N ASP A 74 1.76 8.31 8.77
CA ASP A 74 1.37 9.66 8.34
C ASP A 74 0.46 9.61 7.10
N ALA A 75 0.76 8.74 6.13
CA ALA A 75 -0.06 8.53 4.95
C ALA A 75 -1.46 8.01 5.30
N LEU A 76 -1.55 6.99 6.18
CA LEU A 76 -2.82 6.45 6.68
C LEU A 76 -3.64 7.52 7.43
N ALA A 77 -3.00 8.29 8.30
CA ALA A 77 -3.66 9.39 9.03
C ALA A 77 -4.16 10.49 8.08
N ALA A 78 -3.40 10.80 7.01
CA ALA A 78 -3.82 11.75 5.98
C ALA A 78 -5.04 11.23 5.20
N LEU A 79 -5.02 9.97 4.76
CA LEU A 79 -6.14 9.34 4.06
C LEU A 79 -7.41 9.31 4.93
N ARG A 80 -7.28 8.99 6.22
CA ARG A 80 -8.41 9.05 7.16
C ARG A 80 -9.04 10.45 7.24
N ARG A 81 -8.21 11.49 7.26
CA ARG A 81 -8.72 12.88 7.23
C ARG A 81 -9.38 13.21 5.90
N GLN A 82 -8.77 12.83 4.76
CA GLN A 82 -9.32 13.06 3.43
C GLN A 82 -10.64 12.30 3.19
N ALA A 83 -10.83 11.16 3.84
CA ALA A 83 -12.05 10.38 3.75
C ALA A 83 -13.27 11.07 4.40
N HIS A 84 -13.09 12.13 5.18
CA HIS A 84 -14.19 12.93 5.79
C HIS A 84 -15.26 12.07 6.48
N GLY A 85 -14.87 10.98 7.13
CA GLY A 85 -15.77 10.06 7.83
C GLY A 85 -16.32 8.92 6.99
N ALA A 86 -15.94 8.82 5.70
CA ALA A 86 -16.14 7.61 4.92
C ALA A 86 -15.23 6.48 5.43
N THR A 87 -15.68 5.24 5.30
CA THR A 87 -14.95 4.06 5.76
C THR A 87 -13.90 3.64 4.72
N LEU A 88 -12.63 3.57 5.11
CA LEU A 88 -11.58 3.01 4.26
C LEU A 88 -11.80 1.50 4.12
N VAL A 89 -12.10 1.02 2.91
CA VAL A 89 -12.48 -0.38 2.64
C VAL A 89 -11.41 -1.16 1.90
N LYS A 90 -10.55 -0.48 1.14
CA LYS A 90 -9.44 -1.11 0.41
C LYS A 90 -8.24 -0.18 0.44
N LEU A 91 -7.06 -0.76 0.65
CA LEU A 91 -5.78 -0.09 0.51
C LEU A 91 -4.91 -0.82 -0.50
N ARG A 92 -4.26 -0.07 -1.39
CA ARG A 92 -3.18 -0.54 -2.25
C ARG A 92 -1.93 0.27 -1.89
N VAL A 93 -0.97 -0.39 -1.26
CA VAL A 93 0.23 0.23 -0.71
C VAL A 93 1.42 -0.04 -1.62
N PHE A 94 2.02 1.01 -2.12
CA PHE A 94 3.23 0.96 -2.92
C PHE A 94 4.43 1.30 -2.04
N VAL A 95 5.39 0.37 -1.96
CA VAL A 95 6.63 0.52 -1.20
C VAL A 95 7.79 0.65 -2.16
N ALA A 96 8.50 1.78 -2.13
CA ALA A 96 9.63 2.04 -3.01
C ALA A 96 10.89 1.30 -2.53
N GLY A 97 11.60 0.70 -3.47
CA GLY A 97 12.86 0.04 -3.23
C GLY A 97 12.76 -1.23 -2.39
N ARG A 98 13.85 -1.53 -1.65
CA ARG A 98 13.96 -2.73 -0.80
C ARG A 98 13.37 -2.54 0.60
N GLY A 99 12.45 -1.57 0.79
CA GLY A 99 11.75 -1.39 2.05
C GLY A 99 11.09 -2.69 2.52
N ASP A 100 11.02 -2.90 3.84
CA ASP A 100 10.38 -4.10 4.40
C ASP A 100 8.86 -4.02 4.24
N ALA A 101 8.38 -4.41 3.05
CA ALA A 101 6.95 -4.41 2.71
C ALA A 101 6.11 -5.26 3.70
N ARG A 102 6.72 -6.26 4.37
CA ARG A 102 6.04 -7.11 5.37
C ARG A 102 5.57 -6.32 6.59
N ARG A 103 6.28 -5.25 6.93
CA ARG A 103 5.89 -4.38 8.07
C ARG A 103 4.60 -3.59 7.80
N ILE A 104 4.25 -3.40 6.53
CA ILE A 104 3.05 -2.62 6.15
C ILE A 104 1.77 -3.25 6.71
N SER A 105 1.63 -4.58 6.62
CA SER A 105 0.44 -5.25 7.15
C SER A 105 0.28 -4.99 8.64
N ALA A 106 1.34 -5.16 9.42
CA ALA A 106 1.33 -4.88 10.85
C ALA A 106 1.00 -3.41 11.15
N ILE A 107 1.61 -2.45 10.42
CA ILE A 107 1.34 -1.02 10.59
C ILE A 107 -0.14 -0.70 10.32
N VAL A 108 -0.72 -1.27 9.26
CA VAL A 108 -2.14 -1.09 8.96
C VAL A 108 -3.00 -1.66 10.09
N SER A 109 -2.72 -2.89 10.53
CA SER A 109 -3.46 -3.53 11.62
C SER A 109 -3.36 -2.76 12.93
N GLU A 110 -2.15 -2.29 13.31
CA GLU A 110 -1.95 -1.42 14.48
C GLU A 110 -2.80 -0.14 14.40
N GLN A 111 -2.70 0.60 13.28
CA GLN A 111 -3.37 1.87 13.15
C GLN A 111 -4.89 1.74 13.13
N PHE A 112 -5.44 0.74 12.43
CA PHE A 112 -6.88 0.55 12.39
C PHE A 112 -7.43 0.03 13.71
N THR A 113 -6.69 -0.82 14.44
CA THR A 113 -7.03 -1.25 15.80
C THR A 113 -7.02 -0.06 16.78
N GLU A 114 -5.99 0.77 16.74
CA GLU A 114 -5.91 2.00 17.53
C GLU A 114 -7.09 2.94 17.25
N TRP A 115 -7.47 3.08 16.00
CA TRP A 115 -8.61 3.89 15.59
C TRP A 115 -9.96 3.25 15.85
N ARG A 116 -10.00 1.98 16.25
CA ARG A 116 -11.22 1.18 16.41
C ARG A 116 -12.07 1.16 15.13
N LEU A 117 -11.42 1.06 14.00
CA LEU A 117 -12.04 0.97 12.67
C LEU A 117 -11.90 -0.43 12.11
N PRO A 118 -12.85 -0.88 11.25
CA PRO A 118 -12.71 -2.14 10.54
C PRO A 118 -11.49 -2.10 9.62
N LEU A 119 -10.76 -3.23 9.56
CA LEU A 119 -9.61 -3.37 8.67
C LEU A 119 -10.05 -3.41 7.21
N PRO A 120 -9.36 -2.69 6.32
CA PRO A 120 -9.58 -2.74 4.89
C PRO A 120 -8.96 -3.99 4.25
N ALA A 121 -9.46 -4.41 3.08
CA ALA A 121 -8.72 -5.34 2.24
C ALA A 121 -7.39 -4.71 1.81
N LEU A 122 -6.29 -5.46 1.82
CA LEU A 122 -4.95 -4.91 1.66
C LEU A 122 -4.21 -5.54 0.48
N SER A 123 -3.62 -4.68 -0.36
CA SER A 123 -2.66 -5.06 -1.41
C SER A 123 -1.35 -4.34 -1.16
N ILE A 124 -0.23 -5.06 -1.16
CA ILE A 124 1.11 -4.51 -0.94
C ILE A 124 1.98 -4.84 -2.14
N LEU A 125 2.53 -3.81 -2.77
CA LEU A 125 3.38 -3.93 -3.96
C LEU A 125 4.70 -3.20 -3.72
N GLN A 126 5.81 -3.87 -4.01
CA GLN A 126 7.12 -3.21 -4.10
C GLN A 126 7.33 -2.69 -5.50
N ILE A 127 7.76 -1.45 -5.59
CA ILE A 127 7.98 -0.71 -6.84
C ILE A 127 9.41 -0.15 -6.89
N GLY A 128 9.87 0.20 -8.09
CA GLY A 128 11.21 0.74 -8.30
C GLY A 128 11.43 2.07 -7.59
N ALA A 129 10.53 3.03 -7.78
CA ALA A 129 10.62 4.35 -7.17
C ALA A 129 9.27 5.09 -7.13
N LEU A 130 9.23 6.14 -6.31
CA LEU A 130 8.16 7.14 -6.23
C LEU A 130 8.68 8.50 -6.76
N PRO A 131 7.79 9.39 -7.25
CA PRO A 131 8.19 10.67 -7.86
C PRO A 131 8.94 11.63 -6.93
N LEU A 132 8.80 11.49 -5.62
CA LEU A 132 9.51 12.29 -4.63
C LEU A 132 10.71 11.50 -4.10
N GLU A 133 11.91 12.04 -4.26
CA GLU A 133 13.12 11.45 -3.69
C GLU A 133 13.00 11.33 -2.16
N GLY A 134 13.40 10.18 -1.61
CA GLY A 134 13.26 9.87 -0.18
C GLY A 134 11.88 9.38 0.24
N ALA A 135 10.85 9.48 -0.61
CA ALA A 135 9.58 8.85 -0.35
C ALA A 135 9.70 7.32 -0.45
N GLN A 136 9.21 6.62 0.57
CA GLN A 136 9.28 5.16 0.68
C GLN A 136 7.92 4.50 0.50
N VAL A 137 6.83 5.25 0.64
CA VAL A 137 5.47 4.71 0.54
C VAL A 137 4.51 5.71 -0.08
N GLN A 138 3.60 5.19 -0.90
CA GLN A 138 2.38 5.86 -1.34
C GLN A 138 1.21 4.89 -1.19
N ILE A 139 0.06 5.38 -0.77
CA ILE A 139 -1.12 4.57 -0.51
C ILE A 139 -2.28 5.09 -1.34
N GLU A 140 -2.86 4.23 -2.16
CA GLU A 140 -4.17 4.42 -2.73
C GLU A 140 -5.22 3.81 -1.81
N ALA A 141 -6.31 4.52 -1.61
CA ALA A 141 -7.41 4.04 -0.80
C ALA A 141 -8.74 4.14 -1.54
N ILE A 142 -9.56 3.13 -1.38
CA ILE A 142 -10.98 3.19 -1.69
C ILE A 142 -11.71 3.33 -0.37
N ALA A 143 -12.55 4.35 -0.28
CA ALA A 143 -13.42 4.57 0.86
C ALA A 143 -14.89 4.45 0.43
N GLU A 144 -15.75 4.03 1.35
CA GLU A 144 -17.18 3.95 1.15
C GLU A 144 -17.87 5.06 1.96
N ASP A 145 -18.54 5.99 1.25
CA ASP A 145 -19.32 7.06 1.85
C ASP A 145 -20.63 6.52 2.44
N ARG A 146 -21.25 7.31 3.28
CA ARG A 146 -22.58 7.03 3.84
C ARG A 146 -23.69 7.24 2.80
N LYS A 147 -23.45 8.10 1.78
CA LYS A 147 -24.42 8.48 0.75
C LYS A 147 -23.89 8.10 -0.64
N PRO A 148 -24.77 7.78 -1.58
CA PRO A 148 -24.41 7.62 -2.98
C PRO A 148 -23.83 8.93 -3.56
N ILE A 149 -22.68 8.82 -4.22
CA ILE A 149 -21.97 9.92 -4.91
C ILE A 149 -21.73 9.62 -6.38
N ASN A 150 -21.79 8.36 -6.77
CA ASN A 150 -21.70 7.87 -8.15
C ASN A 150 -23.01 7.18 -8.51
N LEU A 151 -24.03 7.93 -8.90
CA LEU A 151 -25.42 7.43 -9.04
C LEU A 151 -25.54 6.15 -9.88
N ASN A 152 -24.73 6.02 -10.94
CA ASN A 152 -24.69 4.86 -11.81
C ASN A 152 -23.54 3.89 -11.51
N GLY A 153 -22.89 4.05 -10.34
CA GLY A 153 -21.71 3.27 -9.96
C GLY A 153 -20.44 3.65 -10.72
N VAL A 154 -19.46 2.76 -10.68
CA VAL A 154 -18.13 2.95 -11.28
C VAL A 154 -17.74 1.77 -12.15
N ALA A 155 -16.80 1.99 -13.07
CA ALA A 155 -16.19 0.93 -13.87
C ALA A 155 -14.66 1.03 -13.82
N TRP A 156 -13.98 -0.13 -13.83
CA TRP A 156 -12.52 -0.21 -13.89
C TRP A 156 -12.07 -0.31 -15.33
N LEU A 157 -11.05 0.46 -15.68
CA LEU A 157 -10.40 0.44 -16.98
C LEU A 157 -9.00 -0.20 -16.79
N PRO A 158 -8.76 -1.39 -17.35
CA PRO A 158 -7.53 -2.16 -17.10
C PRO A 158 -6.27 -1.50 -17.67
N GLY A 159 -6.47 -0.56 -18.58
CA GLY A 159 -5.38 0.16 -19.22
C GLY A 159 -4.63 -0.64 -20.28
N LYS A 160 -3.96 0.10 -21.16
CA LYS A 160 -3.11 -0.46 -22.23
C LYS A 160 -1.65 -0.42 -21.78
N LEU A 161 -0.98 -1.57 -21.80
CA LEU A 161 0.47 -1.62 -21.68
C LEU A 161 1.09 -1.17 -23.03
N VAL A 162 1.93 -0.15 -22.97
CA VAL A 162 2.71 0.35 -24.11
C VAL A 162 4.19 0.10 -23.81
N THR A 163 4.89 -0.58 -24.71
CA THR A 163 6.31 -0.86 -24.57
C THR A 163 7.07 -0.54 -25.85
N LYS A 164 8.30 -0.03 -25.71
CA LYS A 164 9.24 0.12 -26.81
C LYS A 164 10.62 -0.37 -26.37
N PRO A 165 11.35 -1.13 -27.20
CA PRO A 165 12.74 -1.44 -26.94
C PRO A 165 13.54 -0.14 -26.74
N PHE A 166 14.53 -0.14 -25.85
CA PHE A 166 15.51 0.95 -25.82
C PHE A 166 16.31 0.87 -27.14
N GLY A 167 16.16 1.86 -28.01
CA GLY A 167 16.98 1.99 -29.21
C GLY A 167 18.43 2.34 -28.85
N GLU A 168 19.34 2.25 -29.82
CA GLU A 168 20.77 2.62 -29.65
C GLU A 168 20.98 4.08 -29.19
N SER A 169 19.97 4.92 -29.34
CA SER A 169 19.89 6.28 -28.82
C SER A 169 19.04 6.38 -27.56
N GLY A 170 18.99 5.32 -26.73
CA GLY A 170 18.15 5.17 -25.55
C GLY A 170 18.25 6.28 -24.51
N GLY A 171 17.75 7.45 -24.88
CA GLY A 171 17.59 8.60 -24.01
C GLY A 171 16.36 8.42 -23.12
N VAL A 172 16.48 8.89 -21.93
CA VAL A 172 15.51 9.00 -20.83
C VAL A 172 14.15 9.63 -21.26
N ASN A 173 14.09 10.30 -22.40
CA ASN A 173 12.91 10.97 -22.96
C ASN A 173 11.88 10.03 -23.60
N ALA A 174 12.11 8.71 -23.59
CA ALA A 174 11.22 7.76 -24.26
C ALA A 174 9.93 7.44 -23.50
N VAL A 175 9.83 7.78 -22.20
CA VAL A 175 8.69 7.38 -21.34
C VAL A 175 7.46 8.25 -21.55
N GLN A 176 7.62 9.55 -21.74
CA GLN A 176 6.49 10.46 -21.90
C GLN A 176 5.59 10.13 -23.11
N PRO A 177 6.10 9.83 -24.32
CA PRO A 177 5.26 9.37 -25.43
C PRO A 177 4.49 8.09 -25.12
N LEU A 178 5.12 7.14 -24.40
CA LEU A 178 4.48 5.88 -23.99
C LEU A 178 3.35 6.15 -22.97
N LEU A 179 3.60 7.05 -22.02
CA LEU A 179 2.58 7.48 -21.07
C LEU A 179 1.39 8.11 -21.80
N LEU A 180 1.62 9.03 -22.73
CA LEU A 180 0.56 9.69 -23.50
C LEU A 180 -0.26 8.69 -24.31
N GLU A 181 0.38 7.70 -24.91
CA GLU A 181 -0.31 6.62 -25.64
C GLU A 181 -1.14 5.75 -24.68
N SER A 182 -0.60 5.38 -23.54
CA SER A 182 -1.34 4.61 -22.52
C SER A 182 -2.53 5.42 -21.96
N LEU A 183 -2.34 6.71 -21.68
CA LEU A 183 -3.40 7.62 -21.26
C LEU A 183 -4.48 7.76 -22.32
N ALA A 184 -4.11 7.76 -23.61
CA ALA A 184 -5.08 7.92 -24.72
C ALA A 184 -6.14 6.80 -24.75
N ALA A 185 -5.79 5.62 -24.25
CA ALA A 185 -6.72 4.49 -24.14
C ALA A 185 -7.79 4.66 -23.04
N LEU A 186 -7.60 5.60 -22.12
CA LEU A 186 -8.54 5.88 -21.03
C LEU A 186 -9.48 7.03 -21.42
N THR A 187 -10.77 6.82 -21.22
CA THR A 187 -11.83 7.80 -21.56
C THR A 187 -12.84 7.93 -20.42
N GLY A 188 -13.59 9.02 -20.41
CA GLY A 188 -14.65 9.29 -19.43
C GLY A 188 -14.21 10.13 -18.23
N ASP A 189 -15.09 10.28 -17.26
CA ASP A 189 -14.85 11.02 -16.00
C ASP A 189 -14.11 10.12 -15.02
N LEU A 190 -12.75 10.19 -15.04
CA LEU A 190 -11.92 9.38 -14.18
C LEU A 190 -11.95 9.89 -12.74
N LEU A 191 -12.20 8.95 -11.82
CA LEU A 191 -12.15 9.14 -10.37
C LEU A 191 -10.77 8.79 -9.80
N ALA A 192 -10.10 7.81 -10.42
CA ALA A 192 -8.75 7.39 -10.05
C ALA A 192 -7.93 7.06 -11.29
N LEU A 193 -6.63 7.31 -11.23
CA LEU A 193 -5.66 7.06 -12.29
C LEU A 193 -4.34 6.58 -11.67
N THR A 194 -3.90 5.38 -12.04
CA THR A 194 -2.59 4.84 -11.63
C THR A 194 -1.77 4.58 -12.87
N CYS A 195 -0.59 5.19 -12.97
CA CYS A 195 0.34 4.98 -14.06
C CYS A 195 1.65 4.35 -13.57
N PHE A 196 1.98 3.20 -14.12
CA PHE A 196 3.25 2.51 -13.97
C PHE A 196 4.14 2.85 -15.17
N VAL A 197 5.34 3.33 -14.91
CA VAL A 197 6.31 3.72 -15.93
C VAL A 197 7.68 3.08 -15.69
N SER A 198 8.53 3.03 -16.72
CA SER A 198 9.89 2.47 -16.62
C SER A 198 10.89 3.42 -15.97
N SER A 199 10.64 4.74 -16.00
CA SER A 199 11.51 5.77 -15.41
C SER A 199 10.68 6.95 -14.90
N LEU A 200 11.18 7.60 -13.84
CA LEU A 200 10.65 8.83 -13.26
C LEU A 200 11.58 10.04 -13.47
N ASP A 201 12.56 9.96 -14.36
CA ASP A 201 13.52 11.06 -14.59
C ASP A 201 12.84 12.39 -14.93
N ASN A 202 11.68 12.34 -15.59
CA ASN A 202 10.84 13.49 -15.91
C ASN A 202 9.49 13.44 -15.15
N ALA A 203 9.48 13.02 -13.87
CA ALA A 203 8.26 12.80 -13.08
C ALA A 203 7.32 14.01 -13.07
N ILE A 204 7.85 15.23 -13.03
CA ILE A 204 7.04 16.47 -13.04
C ILE A 204 6.26 16.62 -14.35
N ASP A 205 6.88 16.33 -15.50
CA ASP A 205 6.21 16.46 -16.80
C ASP A 205 5.22 15.31 -17.01
N LEU A 206 5.53 14.11 -16.50
CA LEU A 206 4.62 12.97 -16.53
C LEU A 206 3.36 13.26 -15.66
N ASP A 207 3.51 13.78 -14.44
CA ASP A 207 2.37 14.14 -13.60
C ASP A 207 1.56 15.29 -14.21
N ARG A 208 2.23 16.28 -14.83
CA ARG A 208 1.55 17.36 -15.55
C ARG A 208 0.71 16.83 -16.72
N ALA A 209 1.21 15.85 -17.47
CA ALA A 209 0.47 15.22 -18.56
C ALA A 209 -0.77 14.47 -18.04
N MET A 210 -0.63 13.72 -16.93
CA MET A 210 -1.76 13.07 -16.26
C MET A 210 -2.79 14.10 -15.77
N ALA A 211 -2.34 15.16 -15.12
CA ALA A 211 -3.19 16.23 -14.60
C ALA A 211 -3.93 16.99 -15.71
N ALA A 212 -3.27 17.26 -16.83
CA ALA A 212 -3.87 17.95 -17.96
C ALA A 212 -5.02 17.13 -18.59
N LYS A 213 -4.87 15.80 -18.65
CA LYS A 213 -5.90 14.94 -19.22
C LYS A 213 -7.02 14.61 -18.24
N PHE A 214 -6.71 14.37 -16.96
CA PHE A 214 -7.65 13.95 -15.93
C PHE A 214 -7.45 14.76 -14.64
N PRO A 215 -7.84 16.05 -14.64
CA PRO A 215 -7.55 16.97 -13.55
C PRO A 215 -8.20 16.61 -12.22
N SER A 216 -9.39 15.97 -12.28
CA SER A 216 -10.17 15.60 -11.09
C SER A 216 -9.85 14.22 -10.54
N ALA A 217 -9.05 13.40 -11.24
CA ALA A 217 -8.73 12.05 -10.79
C ALA A 217 -7.73 12.07 -9.61
N ALA A 218 -7.93 11.14 -8.67
CA ALA A 218 -6.89 10.79 -7.70
C ALA A 218 -5.76 10.10 -8.46
N ARG A 219 -4.56 10.73 -8.55
CA ARG A 219 -3.49 10.30 -9.44
C ARG A 219 -2.33 9.68 -8.68
N THR A 220 -1.82 8.56 -9.20
CA THR A 220 -0.63 7.86 -8.73
C THR A 220 0.32 7.64 -9.91
N LEU A 221 1.56 8.05 -9.77
CA LEU A 221 2.64 7.83 -10.72
C LEU A 221 3.73 7.00 -10.05
N LEU A 222 4.13 5.88 -10.66
CA LEU A 222 5.04 4.91 -10.07
C LEU A 222 6.07 4.43 -11.09
N GLN A 223 7.31 4.25 -10.67
CA GLN A 223 8.27 3.44 -11.44
C GLN A 223 8.03 1.96 -11.12
N ALA A 224 7.68 1.17 -12.12
CA ALA A 224 7.33 -0.24 -11.94
C ALA A 224 8.52 -1.06 -11.40
N GLN A 225 9.62 -1.05 -12.14
CA GLN A 225 10.89 -1.70 -11.75
C GLN A 225 12.07 -0.75 -12.00
N ARG A 226 13.17 -0.92 -11.27
CA ARG A 226 14.38 -0.11 -11.41
C ARG A 226 15.16 -0.39 -12.71
N ALA A 227 15.21 -1.66 -13.10
CA ALA A 227 15.92 -2.09 -14.29
C ALA A 227 14.94 -2.77 -15.24
N THR A 228 14.50 -2.01 -16.25
CA THR A 228 13.66 -2.54 -17.32
C THR A 228 14.46 -2.62 -18.61
N GLY A 229 14.38 -3.73 -19.33
CA GLY A 229 15.03 -3.88 -20.64
C GLY A 229 14.37 -3.07 -21.77
N SER A 230 13.33 -2.29 -21.48
CA SER A 230 12.59 -1.48 -22.44
C SER A 230 11.88 -0.33 -21.76
N GLY A 231 11.60 0.74 -22.49
CA GLY A 231 10.63 1.75 -22.07
C GLY A 231 9.25 1.14 -21.96
N LEU A 232 8.52 1.46 -20.90
CA LEU A 232 7.14 1.04 -20.70
C LEU A 232 6.30 2.13 -20.02
N ALA A 233 5.02 2.13 -20.35
CA ALA A 233 3.98 2.81 -19.58
C ALA A 233 2.69 1.99 -19.59
N ARG A 234 2.02 1.91 -18.46
CA ARG A 234 0.68 1.35 -18.31
C ARG A 234 -0.11 2.21 -17.35
N CYS A 235 -1.18 2.80 -17.85
CA CYS A 235 -2.11 3.57 -17.02
C CYS A 235 -3.44 2.83 -16.91
N GLU A 236 -3.91 2.62 -15.71
CA GLU A 236 -5.20 2.05 -15.38
C GLU A 236 -6.05 3.08 -14.64
N GLY A 237 -7.36 2.98 -14.72
CA GLY A 237 -8.23 3.97 -14.11
C GLY A 237 -9.53 3.40 -13.57
N VAL A 238 -10.21 4.25 -12.82
CA VAL A 238 -11.61 4.03 -12.43
C VAL A 238 -12.43 5.19 -12.94
N VAL A 239 -13.50 4.89 -13.66
CA VAL A 239 -14.36 5.89 -14.29
C VAL A 239 -15.74 5.86 -13.65
N ARG A 240 -16.36 7.04 -13.51
CA ARG A 240 -17.77 7.16 -13.17
C ARG A 240 -18.61 6.67 -14.35
N ARG A 241 -19.56 5.78 -14.10
CA ARG A 241 -20.51 5.36 -15.15
C ARG A 241 -21.55 6.43 -15.40
N VAL A 242 -21.87 6.64 -16.67
CA VAL A 242 -22.94 7.56 -17.10
C VAL A 242 -24.30 6.85 -17.06
N ILE A 243 -24.31 5.56 -17.38
CA ILE A 243 -25.49 4.69 -17.39
C ILE A 243 -25.14 3.40 -16.66
N GLY A 244 -26.05 2.87 -15.87
CA GLY A 244 -25.88 1.61 -15.13
C GLY A 244 -26.73 1.59 -13.87
N GLU A 245 -26.75 0.43 -13.25
CA GLU A 245 -27.42 0.20 -11.97
C GLU A 245 -26.39 0.20 -10.82
N ALA A 246 -26.90 0.38 -9.63
CA ALA A 246 -26.12 0.24 -8.41
C ALA A 246 -25.66 -1.20 -8.25
N ASP A 247 -24.33 -1.43 -8.27
CA ASP A 247 -23.74 -2.74 -8.06
C ASP A 247 -23.23 -2.88 -6.64
N ARG A 248 -23.38 -4.05 -6.07
CA ARG A 248 -22.59 -4.48 -4.92
C ARG A 248 -21.34 -5.19 -5.42
N LEU A 249 -20.20 -4.75 -4.93
CA LEU A 249 -18.89 -5.23 -5.34
C LEU A 249 -18.18 -5.94 -4.20
N VAL A 250 -17.30 -6.85 -4.56
CA VAL A 250 -16.36 -7.50 -3.66
C VAL A 250 -14.96 -7.07 -4.08
N LEU A 251 -14.27 -6.33 -3.22
CA LEU A 251 -12.89 -5.89 -3.42
C LEU A 251 -11.97 -6.82 -2.63
N THR A 252 -11.06 -7.52 -3.31
CA THR A 252 -10.11 -8.41 -2.63
C THR A 252 -8.81 -7.69 -2.29
N GLY A 253 -8.10 -8.17 -1.26
CA GLY A 253 -6.67 -7.96 -1.14
C GLY A 253 -5.90 -8.76 -2.19
N THR A 254 -4.56 -8.63 -2.20
CA THR A 254 -3.71 -9.50 -3.03
C THR A 254 -3.65 -10.90 -2.45
N ILE A 255 -3.80 -11.90 -3.33
CA ILE A 255 -3.46 -13.30 -3.04
C ILE A 255 -2.12 -13.57 -3.71
N ILE A 256 -1.10 -13.84 -2.89
CA ILE A 256 0.27 -14.04 -3.34
C ILE A 256 0.50 -15.48 -3.79
N GLY A 257 1.37 -15.63 -4.79
CA GLY A 257 1.82 -16.90 -5.34
C GLY A 257 3.33 -17.04 -5.25
N PHE A 258 3.77 -18.28 -5.07
CA PHE A 258 5.17 -18.69 -4.99
C PHE A 258 5.47 -19.63 -6.16
N GLY A 259 6.58 -19.42 -6.84
CA GLY A 259 6.90 -20.16 -8.06
C GLY A 259 6.36 -19.48 -9.32
N THR A 260 6.65 -20.09 -10.47
CA THR A 260 6.30 -19.52 -11.79
C THR A 260 5.67 -20.55 -12.73
N GLU A 261 5.43 -21.77 -12.23
CA GLU A 261 4.84 -22.83 -13.02
C GLU A 261 3.31 -22.66 -13.13
N GLU A 262 2.74 -23.29 -14.15
CA GLU A 262 1.29 -23.25 -14.40
C GLU A 262 0.47 -23.72 -13.19
N LYS A 263 0.96 -24.76 -12.48
CA LYS A 263 0.30 -25.26 -11.26
C LYS A 263 0.22 -24.22 -10.14
N ASP A 264 1.27 -23.37 -10.01
CA ASP A 264 1.33 -22.33 -8.98
C ASP A 264 0.32 -21.23 -9.30
N ILE A 265 0.22 -20.87 -10.58
CA ILE A 265 -0.74 -19.88 -11.09
C ILE A 265 -2.17 -20.38 -10.89
N GLN A 266 -2.46 -21.62 -11.27
CA GLN A 266 -3.78 -22.23 -11.10
C GLN A 266 -4.19 -22.33 -9.63
N LEU A 267 -3.24 -22.59 -8.73
CA LEU A 267 -3.50 -22.63 -7.30
C LEU A 267 -3.97 -21.25 -6.78
N VAL A 268 -3.30 -20.17 -7.18
CA VAL A 268 -3.69 -18.80 -6.76
C VAL A 268 -4.99 -18.38 -7.41
N ALA A 269 -5.17 -18.69 -8.70
CA ALA A 269 -6.43 -18.42 -9.41
C ALA A 269 -7.61 -19.15 -8.75
N SER A 270 -7.43 -20.43 -8.36
CA SER A 270 -8.45 -21.20 -7.66
C SER A 270 -8.76 -20.65 -6.27
N ARG A 271 -7.75 -20.11 -5.55
CA ARG A 271 -7.97 -19.43 -4.26
C ARG A 271 -8.80 -18.16 -4.46
N LEU A 272 -8.50 -17.38 -5.50
CA LEU A 272 -9.24 -16.18 -5.84
C LEU A 272 -10.69 -16.50 -6.21
N THR A 273 -10.91 -17.51 -7.03
CA THR A 273 -12.25 -17.98 -7.39
C THR A 273 -13.06 -18.39 -6.16
N ARG A 274 -12.48 -19.24 -5.29
CA ARG A 274 -13.14 -19.64 -4.03
C ARG A 274 -13.44 -18.46 -3.11
N LEU A 275 -12.56 -17.44 -3.07
CA LEU A 275 -12.81 -16.25 -2.27
C LEU A 275 -14.01 -15.45 -2.80
N LEU A 276 -14.14 -15.31 -4.12
CA LEU A 276 -15.28 -14.66 -4.75
C LEU A 276 -16.58 -15.47 -4.53
N GLU A 277 -16.55 -16.78 -4.71
CA GLU A 277 -17.69 -17.68 -4.47
C GLU A 277 -18.15 -17.60 -3.00
N ALA A 278 -17.24 -17.63 -2.04
CA ALA A 278 -17.55 -17.46 -0.61
C ALA A 278 -18.22 -16.12 -0.28
N ASN A 279 -18.02 -15.12 -1.14
CA ASN A 279 -18.66 -13.80 -1.03
C ASN A 279 -19.89 -13.66 -1.95
N ASN A 280 -20.36 -14.74 -2.58
CA ASN A 280 -21.46 -14.76 -3.54
C ASN A 280 -21.23 -13.80 -4.72
N ALA A 281 -20.01 -13.79 -5.28
CA ALA A 281 -19.61 -12.89 -6.35
C ALA A 281 -19.06 -13.63 -7.57
N VAL A 282 -19.23 -13.03 -8.75
CA VAL A 282 -18.57 -13.42 -9.99
C VAL A 282 -17.43 -12.45 -10.30
N LEU A 283 -16.40 -12.92 -10.97
CA LEU A 283 -15.27 -12.11 -11.37
C LEU A 283 -15.73 -11.01 -12.36
N LEU A 284 -15.47 -9.76 -12.02
CA LEU A 284 -15.68 -8.59 -12.90
C LEU A 284 -14.35 -8.15 -13.52
N GLU A 285 -13.32 -8.00 -12.70
CA GLU A 285 -11.99 -7.54 -13.10
C GLU A 285 -10.93 -8.30 -12.30
N ARG A 286 -9.82 -8.64 -12.96
CA ARG A 286 -8.65 -9.27 -12.32
C ARG A 286 -7.40 -8.44 -12.63
N LYS A 287 -6.65 -8.11 -11.59
CA LYS A 287 -5.35 -7.46 -11.71
C LYS A 287 -4.25 -8.43 -11.30
N GLY A 288 -3.23 -8.51 -12.13
CA GLY A 288 -2.05 -9.33 -11.88
C GLY A 288 -0.80 -8.47 -11.71
N TYR A 289 0.05 -8.89 -10.77
CA TYR A 289 1.37 -8.31 -10.52
C TYR A 289 2.38 -9.43 -10.50
N GLY A 290 3.53 -9.23 -11.12
CA GLY A 290 4.59 -10.23 -11.16
C GLY A 290 5.97 -9.60 -11.04
N VAL A 291 6.94 -10.35 -10.54
CA VAL A 291 8.33 -9.89 -10.43
C VAL A 291 9.14 -10.15 -11.71
N SER A 292 8.55 -10.85 -12.67
CA SER A 292 9.19 -11.20 -13.94
C SER A 292 8.22 -11.09 -15.11
N ARG A 293 8.71 -10.62 -16.25
CA ARG A 293 7.96 -10.60 -17.51
C ARG A 293 7.62 -11.99 -18.05
N SER A 294 8.36 -13.01 -17.67
CA SER A 294 8.04 -14.39 -18.08
C SER A 294 6.64 -14.85 -17.63
N LEU A 295 6.08 -14.18 -16.64
CA LEU A 295 4.72 -14.43 -16.14
C LEU A 295 3.63 -13.81 -17.03
N GLU A 296 3.94 -12.83 -17.89
CA GLU A 296 2.96 -12.15 -18.76
C GLU A 296 2.27 -13.15 -19.70
N ASN A 297 3.03 -14.09 -20.27
CA ASN A 297 2.48 -15.09 -21.18
C ASN A 297 1.50 -16.06 -20.51
N ARG A 298 1.54 -16.20 -19.19
CA ARG A 298 0.76 -17.16 -18.40
C ARG A 298 -0.38 -16.53 -17.62
N LEU A 299 -0.12 -15.35 -17.07
CA LEU A 299 -1.10 -14.61 -16.27
C LEU A 299 -1.94 -13.63 -17.11
N GLY A 300 -1.57 -13.43 -18.37
CA GLY A 300 -2.12 -12.37 -19.21
C GLY A 300 -1.51 -11.01 -18.85
N SER A 301 -2.23 -9.94 -19.11
CA SER A 301 -1.72 -8.59 -18.86
C SER A 301 -1.47 -8.35 -17.37
N ILE A 302 -0.21 -8.43 -16.95
CA ILE A 302 0.24 -8.14 -15.58
C ILE A 302 1.01 -6.82 -15.54
N CYS A 303 1.10 -6.22 -14.35
CA CYS A 303 2.06 -5.18 -14.06
C CYS A 303 3.32 -5.81 -13.46
N VAL A 304 4.47 -5.60 -14.09
CA VAL A 304 5.75 -6.12 -13.59
C VAL A 304 6.30 -5.15 -12.57
N VAL A 305 6.52 -5.62 -11.35
CA VAL A 305 6.91 -4.84 -10.16
C VAL A 305 8.15 -5.45 -9.49
N GLU A 306 8.74 -4.76 -8.52
CA GLU A 306 9.92 -5.26 -7.79
C GLU A 306 9.58 -6.41 -6.82
N GLY A 307 8.36 -6.43 -6.27
CA GLY A 307 7.91 -7.47 -5.34
C GLY A 307 6.43 -7.38 -5.00
N VAL A 308 5.90 -8.43 -4.40
CA VAL A 308 4.47 -8.57 -4.12
C VAL A 308 4.23 -9.14 -2.71
N GLY A 309 4.08 -8.26 -1.73
CA GLY A 309 3.68 -8.60 -0.36
C GLY A 309 4.67 -9.43 0.47
N SER A 310 5.46 -10.30 -0.14
CA SER A 310 6.49 -11.14 0.48
C SER A 310 7.73 -11.22 -0.40
N ASN A 311 8.91 -11.35 0.21
CA ASN A 311 10.19 -11.43 -0.51
C ASN A 311 10.32 -12.72 -1.36
N GLU A 312 9.59 -13.77 -1.02
CA GLU A 312 9.61 -15.06 -1.71
C GLU A 312 8.49 -15.18 -2.76
N ALA A 313 7.52 -14.26 -2.72
CA ALA A 313 6.41 -14.30 -3.65
C ALA A 313 6.86 -13.79 -5.03
N THR A 314 6.43 -14.50 -6.07
CA THR A 314 6.78 -14.23 -7.46
C THR A 314 5.69 -13.46 -8.20
N PHE A 315 4.45 -13.59 -7.75
CA PHE A 315 3.31 -12.89 -8.32
C PHE A 315 2.19 -12.72 -7.29
N ALA A 316 1.24 -11.86 -7.62
CA ALA A 316 0.01 -11.67 -6.86
C ALA A 316 -1.16 -11.41 -7.80
N LEU A 317 -2.33 -11.85 -7.38
CA LEU A 317 -3.60 -11.55 -8.04
C LEU A 317 -4.51 -10.81 -7.06
N GLU A 318 -5.24 -9.84 -7.56
CA GLU A 318 -6.40 -9.23 -6.87
C GLU A 318 -7.58 -9.19 -7.82
N ALA A 319 -8.78 -9.12 -7.27
CA ALA A 319 -10.00 -9.07 -8.06
C ALA A 319 -11.01 -8.07 -7.55
N ILE A 320 -11.84 -7.66 -8.48
CA ILE A 320 -13.11 -7.01 -8.22
C ILE A 320 -14.18 -8.00 -8.67
N GLY A 321 -15.05 -8.38 -7.74
CA GLY A 321 -16.19 -9.25 -8.00
C GLY A 321 -17.49 -8.46 -8.02
N LEU A 322 -18.42 -8.89 -8.86
CA LEU A 322 -19.82 -8.45 -8.86
C LEU A 322 -20.61 -9.41 -7.98
N GLN A 323 -21.25 -8.91 -6.92
CA GLN A 323 -22.05 -9.73 -6.04
C GLN A 323 -23.36 -10.12 -6.74
N LYS A 324 -23.70 -11.42 -6.70
CA LYS A 324 -24.98 -11.93 -7.16
C LYS A 324 -26.06 -11.63 -6.12
N PHE A 325 -27.21 -11.23 -6.57
CA PHE A 325 -28.42 -11.08 -5.76
C PHE A 325 -29.13 -12.41 -5.62
#